data_481c5c82b903139fac0aec47171cfecd
#
_entry.id   481c5c82b903139fac0aec47171cfecd
#
_cell.length_a   1.000
_cell.length_b   1.000
_cell.length_c   1.000
_cell.angle_alpha   90.00
_cell.angle_beta   90.00
_cell.angle_gamma   90.00
#
_symmetry.space_group_name_H-M   'P 1'
#
loop_
_entity.id
_entity.type
_entity.pdbx_description
1 polymer ?
#
loop_
_entity_poly.entity_id
_entity_poly.type
_entity_poly.pdbx_seq_one_letter_code
_entity_poly.pdbx_strand_id
1 'polypeptide(L)'
;MALPLILLCFAFLSPAHAARVEEILTLPVSVTLRHNETHNQNLHVGVFRDDSAQKPQPFLVLGHGRPANGNFGAFRVDGFRKQIDYFVNRGFVVLAHLRIGYGASGGPDVENAGPCNNRDFAYSYNVGGQQTAQVLTLARSLPYIDPERGVVAGQSYGGALAIEAAARNLPGIIGAINFAGGGGGDPVNRPGQPCRPDKLEALYADYGRTASVPTLWLYSENDAFWGKDIPHAWFAAFTAQGGKGRFVQLPAVHNAGAGGGHAAFTRIQSEWQVHVDRFLNDIGFTTP
;
A
#
# COMPACT_ATOMS: atom_id res chain seq x y z
N MET A 1 -58.03 -46.51 7.25
CA MET A 1 -57.59 -45.14 7.38
C MET A 1 -56.05 -45.13 7.23
N ALA A 2 -55.58 -44.69 6.09
CA ALA A 2 -54.12 -44.62 5.84
C ALA A 2 -53.65 -43.14 6.04
N LEU A 3 -52.69 -42.90 6.94
CA LEU A 3 -52.08 -41.63 7.18
C LEU A 3 -51.05 -41.31 6.08
N PRO A 4 -51.02 -40.14 5.45
CA PRO A 4 -49.98 -39.80 4.49
C PRO A 4 -48.70 -39.40 5.25
N LEU A 5 -47.59 -40.01 4.81
CA LEU A 5 -46.24 -39.70 5.28
C LEU A 5 -45.78 -38.40 4.58
N ILE A 6 -45.65 -37.30 5.30
CA ILE A 6 -45.12 -36.05 4.79
C ILE A 6 -43.60 -36.15 4.83
N LEU A 7 -42.96 -36.25 3.65
CA LEU A 7 -41.50 -36.19 3.47
C LEU A 7 -41.08 -34.72 3.54
N LEU A 8 -40.47 -34.29 4.65
CA LEU A 8 -39.81 -32.96 4.72
C LEU A 8 -38.45 -33.07 4.01
N CYS A 9 -38.35 -32.48 2.81
CA CYS A 9 -37.06 -32.23 2.16
C CYS A 9 -36.36 -31.08 2.84
N PHE A 10 -35.34 -31.36 3.65
CA PHE A 10 -34.38 -30.36 4.06
C PHE A 10 -33.43 -30.05 2.91
N ALA A 11 -33.63 -28.89 2.28
CA ALA A 11 -32.65 -28.35 1.36
C ALA A 11 -31.44 -27.91 2.17
N PHE A 12 -30.34 -28.65 2.14
CA PHE A 12 -29.05 -28.20 2.63
C PHE A 12 -28.58 -27.09 1.69
N LEU A 13 -28.73 -25.83 2.11
CA LEU A 13 -28.04 -24.70 1.51
C LEU A 13 -26.54 -24.92 1.77
N SER A 14 -25.82 -25.43 0.78
CA SER A 14 -24.36 -25.39 0.80
C SER A 14 -23.94 -23.94 0.98
N PRO A 15 -23.02 -23.60 1.91
CA PRO A 15 -22.48 -22.26 2.00
C PRO A 15 -21.89 -21.91 0.62
N ALA A 16 -22.39 -20.85 0.02
CA ALA A 16 -21.81 -20.32 -1.21
C ALA A 16 -20.33 -20.06 -0.93
N HIS A 17 -19.44 -20.81 -1.58
CA HIS A 17 -18.02 -20.55 -1.53
C HIS A 17 -17.85 -19.11 -2.10
N ALA A 18 -17.22 -18.24 -1.29
CA ALA A 18 -16.86 -16.91 -1.71
C ALA A 18 -16.11 -16.99 -3.07
N ALA A 19 -16.77 -16.51 -4.13
CA ALA A 19 -16.17 -16.50 -5.45
C ALA A 19 -15.19 -15.33 -5.52
N ARG A 20 -13.90 -15.64 -5.49
CA ARG A 20 -12.86 -14.63 -5.69
C ARG A 20 -12.88 -14.18 -7.14
N VAL A 21 -13.04 -12.88 -7.31
CA VAL A 21 -12.91 -12.21 -8.61
C VAL A 21 -11.58 -11.50 -8.67
N GLU A 22 -10.91 -11.67 -9.79
CA GLU A 22 -9.67 -11.00 -10.14
C GLU A 22 -9.82 -10.45 -11.54
N GLU A 23 -9.66 -9.15 -11.68
CA GLU A 23 -9.72 -8.47 -12.98
C GLU A 23 -8.54 -7.49 -13.11
N ILE A 24 -8.14 -7.21 -14.34
CA ILE A 24 -7.12 -6.22 -14.64
C ILE A 24 -7.77 -5.10 -15.44
N LEU A 25 -7.76 -3.90 -14.85
CA LEU A 25 -8.24 -2.70 -15.50
C LEU A 25 -7.05 -1.91 -16.10
N THR A 26 -7.32 -1.23 -17.20
CA THR A 26 -6.40 -0.25 -17.79
C THR A 26 -6.88 1.14 -17.43
N LEU A 27 -6.09 1.89 -16.66
CA LEU A 27 -6.41 3.24 -16.22
C LEU A 27 -5.53 4.26 -16.96
N PRO A 28 -6.09 5.08 -17.85
CA PRO A 28 -5.38 6.24 -18.39
C PRO A 28 -5.08 7.24 -17.27
N VAL A 29 -3.80 7.61 -17.13
CA VAL A 29 -3.37 8.61 -16.15
C VAL A 29 -2.55 9.71 -16.82
N SER A 30 -2.59 10.88 -16.21
CA SER A 30 -1.79 12.04 -16.58
C SER A 30 -1.03 12.53 -15.35
N VAL A 31 0.28 12.68 -15.46
CA VAL A 31 1.12 13.20 -14.39
C VAL A 31 1.91 14.43 -14.84
N THR A 32 2.04 15.38 -13.93
CA THR A 32 2.86 16.57 -14.14
C THR A 32 4.28 16.28 -13.66
N LEU A 33 5.22 16.39 -14.56
CA LEU A 33 6.66 16.23 -14.32
C LEU A 33 7.33 17.58 -14.01
N ARG A 34 8.68 17.57 -13.89
CA ARG A 34 9.48 18.79 -13.79
C ARG A 34 9.18 19.72 -14.97
N HIS A 35 9.35 21.02 -14.76
CA HIS A 35 9.10 22.06 -15.78
C HIS A 35 7.64 22.08 -16.31
N ASN A 36 6.69 21.56 -15.54
CA ASN A 36 5.26 21.45 -15.90
C ASN A 36 4.99 20.61 -17.16
N GLU A 37 5.90 19.73 -17.50
CA GLU A 37 5.69 18.76 -18.58
C GLU A 37 4.62 17.75 -18.16
N THR A 38 3.73 17.40 -19.07
CA THR A 38 2.69 16.39 -18.86
C THR A 38 3.12 15.07 -19.50
N HIS A 39 3.01 13.98 -18.73
CA HIS A 39 3.21 12.62 -19.24
C HIS A 39 1.94 11.82 -19.08
N ASN A 40 1.48 11.21 -20.16
CA ASN A 40 0.30 10.36 -20.22
C ASN A 40 0.71 8.90 -20.37
N GLN A 41 0.10 8.02 -19.58
CA GLN A 41 0.39 6.58 -19.59
C GLN A 41 -0.85 5.79 -19.17
N ASN A 42 -0.93 4.53 -19.58
CA ASN A 42 -1.92 3.60 -19.10
C ASN A 42 -1.33 2.77 -17.95
N LEU A 43 -1.97 2.81 -16.77
CA LEU A 43 -1.61 1.93 -15.67
C LEU A 43 -2.39 0.62 -15.76
N HIS A 44 -1.72 -0.49 -15.42
CA HIS A 44 -2.38 -1.75 -15.14
C HIS A 44 -2.77 -1.79 -13.65
N VAL A 45 -4.05 -1.96 -13.39
CA VAL A 45 -4.62 -2.01 -12.03
C VAL A 45 -5.29 -3.36 -11.84
N GLY A 46 -4.73 -4.21 -10.99
CA GLY A 46 -5.39 -5.44 -10.55
C GLY A 46 -6.44 -5.13 -9.50
N VAL A 47 -7.66 -5.62 -9.68
CA VAL A 47 -8.76 -5.52 -8.73
C VAL A 47 -9.09 -6.91 -8.21
N PHE A 48 -9.04 -7.07 -6.90
CA PHE A 48 -9.22 -8.35 -6.20
C PHE A 48 -10.32 -8.19 -5.17
N ARG A 49 -11.38 -9.01 -5.24
CA ARG A 49 -12.54 -8.91 -4.36
C ARG A 49 -13.23 -10.25 -4.11
N ASP A 50 -14.07 -10.26 -3.10
CA ASP A 50 -15.06 -11.30 -2.87
C ASP A 50 -16.39 -10.88 -3.52
N ASP A 51 -16.88 -11.67 -4.48
CA ASP A 51 -18.12 -11.38 -5.23
C ASP A 51 -19.39 -11.80 -4.47
N SER A 52 -19.25 -12.51 -3.36
CA SER A 52 -20.40 -12.91 -2.54
C SER A 52 -20.95 -11.79 -1.65
N ALA A 53 -20.25 -10.66 -1.55
CA ALA A 53 -20.66 -9.52 -0.72
C ALA A 53 -21.94 -8.88 -1.24
N GLN A 54 -22.93 -8.76 -0.36
CA GLN A 54 -24.28 -8.21 -0.68
C GLN A 54 -24.31 -6.68 -0.61
N LYS A 55 -23.27 -6.01 -0.12
CA LYS A 55 -23.17 -4.57 0.08
C LYS A 55 -21.88 -4.05 -0.52
N PRO A 56 -21.83 -2.77 -0.89
CA PRO A 56 -20.55 -2.14 -1.26
C PRO A 56 -19.49 -2.38 -0.17
N GLN A 57 -18.31 -2.80 -0.63
CA GLN A 57 -17.20 -3.16 0.25
C GLN A 57 -16.26 -1.96 0.45
N PRO A 58 -15.60 -1.84 1.60
CA PRO A 58 -14.47 -0.94 1.75
C PRO A 58 -13.36 -1.29 0.76
N PHE A 59 -12.51 -0.35 0.46
CA PHE A 59 -11.43 -0.58 -0.49
C PHE A 59 -10.05 -0.30 0.10
N LEU A 60 -9.04 -0.94 -0.50
CA LEU A 60 -7.63 -0.73 -0.16
C LEU A 60 -6.83 -0.57 -1.46
N VAL A 61 -6.10 0.55 -1.57
CA VAL A 61 -5.13 0.73 -2.65
C VAL A 61 -3.76 0.30 -2.13
N LEU A 62 -3.16 -0.71 -2.79
CA LEU A 62 -1.88 -1.30 -2.41
C LEU A 62 -0.76 -0.88 -3.36
N GLY A 63 0.18 -0.09 -2.84
CA GLY A 63 1.35 0.39 -3.58
C GLY A 63 2.56 -0.55 -3.44
N HIS A 64 3.22 -0.86 -4.56
CA HIS A 64 4.46 -1.63 -4.58
C HIS A 64 5.71 -0.77 -4.31
N GLY A 65 6.83 -1.41 -3.97
CA GLY A 65 8.13 -0.79 -3.76
C GLY A 65 8.81 -0.29 -5.05
N ARG A 66 10.09 0.09 -4.93
CA ARG A 66 10.98 0.42 -6.02
C ARG A 66 12.20 -0.50 -5.97
N PRO A 67 12.62 -1.13 -7.07
CA PRO A 67 13.73 -2.07 -7.05
C PRO A 67 15.06 -1.32 -6.94
N ALA A 68 15.93 -1.75 -6.03
CA ALA A 68 17.28 -1.18 -5.89
C ALA A 68 18.18 -1.51 -7.10
N ASN A 69 17.92 -2.63 -7.77
CA ASN A 69 18.70 -3.12 -8.92
C ASN A 69 18.19 -2.63 -10.29
N GLY A 70 17.20 -1.75 -10.33
CA GLY A 70 16.64 -1.21 -11.58
C GLY A 70 15.77 -2.18 -12.40
N ASN A 71 15.43 -3.36 -11.87
CA ASN A 71 14.56 -4.32 -12.57
C ASN A 71 13.07 -3.96 -12.42
N PHE A 72 12.64 -2.91 -13.10
CA PHE A 72 11.27 -2.41 -13.07
C PHE A 72 10.27 -3.35 -13.77
N GLY A 73 10.72 -4.10 -14.77
CA GLY A 73 9.88 -5.00 -15.57
C GLY A 73 9.35 -6.23 -14.80
N ALA A 74 9.96 -6.57 -13.66
CA ALA A 74 9.58 -7.73 -12.87
C ALA A 74 8.30 -7.56 -12.04
N PHE A 75 7.77 -6.34 -11.93
CA PHE A 75 6.59 -6.05 -11.11
C PHE A 75 5.31 -6.57 -11.76
N ARG A 76 4.41 -7.11 -10.94
CA ARG A 76 3.11 -7.65 -11.33
C ARG A 76 2.04 -7.13 -10.38
N VAL A 77 0.82 -6.97 -10.86
CA VAL A 77 -0.33 -6.55 -10.04
C VAL A 77 -0.62 -7.53 -8.90
N ASP A 78 -0.32 -8.81 -9.09
CA ASP A 78 -0.48 -9.89 -8.11
C ASP A 78 0.81 -10.19 -7.33
N GLY A 79 1.85 -9.34 -7.41
CA GLY A 79 3.14 -9.56 -6.78
C GLY A 79 3.09 -9.72 -5.25
N PHE A 80 2.05 -9.20 -4.63
CA PHE A 80 1.76 -9.35 -3.19
C PHE A 80 0.55 -10.26 -2.94
N ARG A 81 0.42 -11.36 -3.68
CA ARG A 81 -0.77 -12.22 -3.65
C ARG A 81 -1.26 -12.58 -2.24
N LYS A 82 -0.37 -13.04 -1.36
CA LYS A 82 -0.74 -13.42 0.01
C LYS A 82 -1.28 -12.24 0.82
N GLN A 83 -0.71 -11.05 0.62
CA GLN A 83 -1.12 -9.83 1.29
C GLN A 83 -2.43 -9.29 0.71
N ILE A 84 -2.60 -9.38 -0.60
CA ILE A 84 -3.89 -9.10 -1.26
C ILE A 84 -4.98 -9.99 -0.68
N ASP A 85 -4.74 -11.30 -0.63
CA ASP A 85 -5.66 -12.28 -0.06
C ASP A 85 -5.99 -12.00 1.41
N TYR A 86 -5.00 -11.53 2.19
CA TYR A 86 -5.21 -11.12 3.58
C TYR A 86 -6.27 -10.00 3.70
N PHE A 87 -6.19 -8.96 2.87
CA PHE A 87 -7.15 -7.85 2.89
C PHE A 87 -8.50 -8.22 2.28
N VAL A 88 -8.52 -9.02 1.20
CA VAL A 88 -9.79 -9.51 0.61
C VAL A 88 -10.56 -10.36 1.61
N ASN A 89 -9.88 -11.21 2.40
CA ASN A 89 -10.50 -12.00 3.47
C ASN A 89 -11.07 -11.14 4.61
N ARG A 90 -10.70 -9.86 4.69
CA ARG A 90 -11.25 -8.88 5.64
C ARG A 90 -12.33 -7.99 5.03
N GLY A 91 -12.82 -8.38 3.85
CA GLY A 91 -13.92 -7.71 3.17
C GLY A 91 -13.52 -6.47 2.35
N PHE A 92 -12.21 -6.27 2.09
CA PHE A 92 -11.77 -5.18 1.23
C PHE A 92 -11.79 -5.57 -0.24
N VAL A 93 -12.17 -4.65 -1.10
CA VAL A 93 -11.75 -4.66 -2.50
C VAL A 93 -10.34 -4.11 -2.56
N VAL A 94 -9.38 -4.89 -3.04
CA VAL A 94 -7.97 -4.49 -3.14
C VAL A 94 -7.64 -4.08 -4.56
N LEU A 95 -7.15 -2.84 -4.74
CA LEU A 95 -6.62 -2.35 -6.00
C LEU A 95 -5.09 -2.30 -5.90
N ALA A 96 -4.40 -3.15 -6.64
CA ALA A 96 -2.94 -3.16 -6.74
C ALA A 96 -2.53 -2.66 -8.13
N HIS A 97 -1.90 -1.49 -8.19
CA HIS A 97 -1.53 -0.87 -9.46
C HIS A 97 -0.02 -0.95 -9.72
N LEU A 98 0.34 -1.05 -10.99
CA LEU A 98 1.72 -0.87 -11.44
C LEU A 98 1.89 0.59 -11.87
N ARG A 99 2.82 1.31 -11.23
CA ARG A 99 3.11 2.71 -11.55
C ARG A 99 3.79 2.84 -12.92
N ILE A 100 3.85 4.05 -13.46
CA ILE A 100 4.57 4.35 -14.72
C ILE A 100 6.02 3.87 -14.61
N GLY A 101 6.49 3.16 -15.62
CA GLY A 101 7.81 2.54 -15.66
C GLY A 101 7.86 1.10 -15.16
N TYR A 102 6.77 0.56 -14.56
CA TYR A 102 6.80 -0.76 -13.93
C TYR A 102 5.95 -1.81 -14.67
N GLY A 103 6.51 -3.00 -14.81
CA GLY A 103 5.82 -4.17 -15.36
C GLY A 103 5.03 -3.86 -16.62
N ALA A 104 3.77 -4.32 -16.69
CA ALA A 104 2.90 -4.15 -17.84
C ALA A 104 2.43 -2.70 -18.08
N SER A 105 2.52 -1.79 -17.08
CA SER A 105 2.25 -0.37 -17.30
C SER A 105 3.28 0.27 -18.22
N GLY A 106 4.55 -0.20 -18.16
CA GLY A 106 5.62 0.33 -19.01
C GLY A 106 5.87 1.83 -18.84
N GLY A 107 6.55 2.42 -19.81
CA GLY A 107 6.88 3.84 -19.80
C GLY A 107 8.25 4.15 -19.17
N PRO A 108 8.64 5.43 -19.10
CA PRO A 108 9.90 5.86 -18.51
C PRO A 108 9.86 5.84 -16.97
N ASP A 109 11.04 5.90 -16.34
CA ASP A 109 11.15 6.12 -14.88
C ASP A 109 10.87 7.60 -14.54
N VAL A 110 9.59 7.94 -14.40
CA VAL A 110 9.14 9.30 -14.05
C VAL A 110 9.36 9.66 -12.59
N GLU A 111 9.63 8.66 -11.73
CA GLU A 111 9.82 8.81 -10.28
C GLU A 111 11.28 8.97 -9.88
N ASN A 112 12.20 9.21 -10.80
CA ASN A 112 13.61 9.31 -10.49
C ASN A 112 13.93 10.53 -9.62
N ALA A 113 14.34 10.26 -8.38
CA ALA A 113 14.70 11.28 -7.38
C ALA A 113 16.11 11.87 -7.59
N GLY A 114 16.85 11.47 -8.63
CA GLY A 114 18.21 11.95 -8.88
C GLY A 114 19.30 11.18 -8.12
N PRO A 115 20.55 11.69 -8.14
CA PRO A 115 21.71 11.01 -7.55
C PRO A 115 21.67 10.98 -6.02
N CYS A 116 22.43 10.05 -5.41
CA CYS A 116 22.41 9.79 -3.98
C CYS A 116 22.69 11.04 -3.12
N ASN A 117 23.64 11.88 -3.52
CA ASN A 117 24.02 13.09 -2.79
C ASN A 117 23.03 14.25 -2.94
N ASN A 118 22.10 14.17 -3.91
CA ASN A 118 21.10 15.22 -4.17
C ASN A 118 19.74 14.63 -4.53
N ARG A 119 19.18 13.80 -3.65
CA ARG A 119 17.84 13.23 -3.83
C ARG A 119 16.76 14.31 -3.74
N ASP A 120 15.84 14.27 -4.69
CA ASP A 120 14.61 15.07 -4.73
C ASP A 120 13.41 14.16 -4.45
N PHE A 121 13.22 13.83 -3.18
CA PHE A 121 12.12 12.98 -2.75
C PHE A 121 10.76 13.66 -2.91
N ALA A 122 10.70 14.98 -2.74
CA ALA A 122 9.47 15.74 -2.90
C ALA A 122 8.91 15.59 -4.32
N TYR A 123 9.75 15.76 -5.35
CA TYR A 123 9.36 15.51 -6.73
C TYR A 123 8.94 14.04 -6.95
N SER A 124 9.79 13.12 -6.53
CA SER A 124 9.59 11.70 -6.75
C SER A 124 8.25 11.21 -6.20
N TYR A 125 7.97 11.52 -4.92
CA TYR A 125 6.71 11.11 -4.29
C TYR A 125 5.52 11.93 -4.78
N ASN A 126 5.69 13.18 -5.18
CA ASN A 126 4.60 13.93 -5.81
C ASN A 126 4.12 13.25 -7.11
N VAL A 127 5.05 12.79 -7.96
CA VAL A 127 4.69 12.08 -9.20
C VAL A 127 4.03 10.72 -8.91
N GLY A 128 4.55 9.97 -7.95
CA GLY A 128 3.93 8.71 -7.50
C GLY A 128 2.56 8.92 -6.87
N GLY A 129 2.40 9.97 -6.08
CA GLY A 129 1.15 10.36 -5.44
C GLY A 129 0.07 10.79 -6.42
N GLN A 130 0.42 11.47 -7.51
CA GLN A 130 -0.52 11.80 -8.59
C GLN A 130 -1.11 10.54 -9.22
N GLN A 131 -0.30 9.49 -9.41
CA GLN A 131 -0.77 8.19 -9.92
C GLN A 131 -1.70 7.52 -8.91
N THR A 132 -1.28 7.46 -7.64
CA THR A 132 -2.09 6.89 -6.55
C THR A 132 -3.43 7.59 -6.42
N ALA A 133 -3.48 8.92 -6.53
CA ALA A 133 -4.72 9.70 -6.47
C ALA A 133 -5.70 9.33 -7.60
N GLN A 134 -5.21 9.07 -8.80
CA GLN A 134 -6.04 8.66 -9.93
C GLN A 134 -6.56 7.21 -9.75
N VAL A 135 -5.76 6.32 -9.16
CA VAL A 135 -6.22 4.97 -8.78
C VAL A 135 -7.30 5.03 -7.69
N LEU A 136 -7.17 5.95 -6.73
CA LEU A 136 -8.21 6.19 -5.71
C LEU A 136 -9.50 6.72 -6.32
N THR A 137 -9.40 7.60 -7.31
CA THR A 137 -10.58 8.07 -8.07
C THR A 137 -11.27 6.93 -8.82
N LEU A 138 -10.50 6.04 -9.48
CA LEU A 138 -11.02 4.82 -10.10
C LEU A 138 -11.72 3.95 -9.05
N ALA A 139 -11.06 3.65 -7.91
CA ALA A 139 -11.65 2.82 -6.87
C ALA A 139 -13.02 3.33 -6.45
N ARG A 140 -13.14 4.63 -6.16
CA ARG A 140 -14.39 5.25 -5.71
C ARG A 140 -15.49 5.27 -6.78
N SER A 141 -15.17 5.05 -8.04
CA SER A 141 -16.17 4.97 -9.14
C SER A 141 -16.71 3.56 -9.36
N LEU A 142 -16.13 2.53 -8.76
CA LEU A 142 -16.55 1.14 -8.96
C LEU A 142 -17.85 0.84 -8.17
N PRO A 143 -18.86 0.24 -8.77
CA PRO A 143 -20.21 0.14 -8.17
C PRO A 143 -20.28 -0.78 -6.94
N TYR A 144 -19.30 -1.64 -6.73
CA TYR A 144 -19.21 -2.57 -5.60
C TYR A 144 -18.35 -2.03 -4.45
N ILE A 145 -17.84 -0.80 -4.56
CA ILE A 145 -17.02 -0.14 -3.54
C ILE A 145 -17.83 0.88 -2.74
N ASP A 146 -17.63 0.90 -1.42
CA ASP A 146 -18.03 2.01 -0.57
C ASP A 146 -17.00 3.15 -0.73
N PRO A 147 -17.35 4.24 -1.42
CA PRO A 147 -16.39 5.28 -1.79
C PRO A 147 -15.85 6.11 -0.62
N GLU A 148 -16.48 6.01 0.56
CA GLU A 148 -16.07 6.77 1.75
C GLU A 148 -15.26 5.94 2.77
N ARG A 149 -14.96 4.67 2.44
CA ARG A 149 -14.27 3.75 3.35
C ARG A 149 -13.03 3.12 2.73
N GLY A 150 -12.03 3.94 2.47
CA GLY A 150 -10.77 3.55 1.83
C GLY A 150 -9.56 3.59 2.76
N VAL A 151 -8.62 2.69 2.51
CA VAL A 151 -7.28 2.65 3.11
C VAL A 151 -6.24 2.68 2.00
N VAL A 152 -5.16 3.43 2.19
CA VAL A 152 -3.98 3.33 1.33
C VAL A 152 -2.90 2.59 2.07
N ALA A 153 -2.35 1.55 1.47
CA ALA A 153 -1.25 0.77 2.03
C ALA A 153 -0.13 0.59 1.00
N GLY A 154 1.08 0.35 1.45
CA GLY A 154 2.15 0.05 0.52
C GLY A 154 3.44 -0.40 1.20
N GLN A 155 4.33 -0.97 0.40
CA GLN A 155 5.62 -1.45 0.84
C GLN A 155 6.74 -0.61 0.25
N SER A 156 7.78 -0.27 1.06
CA SER A 156 8.95 0.47 0.60
C SER A 156 8.55 1.83 0.01
N TYR A 157 8.90 2.13 -1.23
CA TYR A 157 8.46 3.34 -1.93
C TYR A 157 6.91 3.50 -1.87
N GLY A 158 6.15 2.42 -2.04
CA GLY A 158 4.69 2.43 -1.89
C GLY A 158 4.23 2.73 -0.48
N GLY A 159 5.00 2.37 0.55
CA GLY A 159 4.73 2.75 1.95
C GLY A 159 4.87 4.25 2.19
N ALA A 160 5.90 4.87 1.59
CA ALA A 160 6.04 6.32 1.62
C ALA A 160 4.91 7.03 0.85
N LEU A 161 4.47 6.47 -0.28
CA LEU A 161 3.31 6.97 -1.02
C LEU A 161 1.99 6.85 -0.22
N ALA A 162 1.85 5.85 0.65
CA ALA A 162 0.69 5.77 1.54
C ALA A 162 0.63 6.95 2.52
N ILE A 163 1.78 7.39 3.06
CA ILE A 163 1.86 8.57 3.92
C ILE A 163 1.65 9.86 3.12
N GLU A 164 2.19 9.94 1.91
CA GLU A 164 1.95 11.05 0.98
C GLU A 164 0.45 11.19 0.64
N ALA A 165 -0.24 10.07 0.37
CA ALA A 165 -1.68 10.07 0.12
C ALA A 165 -2.50 10.52 1.35
N ALA A 166 -2.09 10.12 2.57
CA ALA A 166 -2.68 10.62 3.81
C ALA A 166 -2.53 12.15 3.93
N ALA A 167 -1.36 12.68 3.54
CA ALA A 167 -1.09 14.12 3.58
C ALA A 167 -1.87 14.94 2.54
N ARG A 168 -2.27 14.31 1.43
CA ARG A 168 -3.15 14.93 0.42
C ARG A 168 -4.60 15.05 0.87
N ASN A 169 -5.01 14.36 1.91
CA ASN A 169 -6.41 14.33 2.39
C ASN A 169 -7.41 14.00 1.27
N LEU A 170 -7.08 12.97 0.49
CA LEU A 170 -7.93 12.56 -0.64
C LEU A 170 -9.28 12.03 -0.14
N PRO A 171 -10.40 12.37 -0.82
CA PRO A 171 -11.72 11.93 -0.40
C PRO A 171 -11.84 10.41 -0.27
N GLY A 172 -12.57 9.95 0.75
CA GLY A 172 -12.83 8.53 0.99
C GLY A 172 -11.71 7.79 1.68
N ILE A 173 -10.53 8.41 1.92
CA ILE A 173 -9.43 7.79 2.67
C ILE A 173 -9.60 8.08 4.16
N ILE A 174 -9.65 7.02 4.97
CA ILE A 174 -9.81 7.09 6.43
C ILE A 174 -8.62 6.53 7.21
N GLY A 175 -7.60 6.02 6.53
CA GLY A 175 -6.36 5.57 7.15
C GLY A 175 -5.27 5.21 6.14
N ALA A 176 -4.02 5.18 6.59
CA ALA A 176 -2.88 4.77 5.76
C ALA A 176 -1.94 3.81 6.50
N ILE A 177 -1.38 2.84 5.76
CA ILE A 177 -0.48 1.81 6.31
C ILE A 177 0.84 1.81 5.54
N ASN A 178 1.90 2.09 6.26
CA ASN A 178 3.26 2.19 5.75
C ASN A 178 4.08 0.96 6.18
N PHE A 179 4.36 0.05 5.25
CA PHE A 179 5.27 -1.08 5.45
C PHE A 179 6.66 -0.73 4.94
N ALA A 180 7.58 -0.47 5.85
CA ALA A 180 8.98 -0.16 5.58
C ALA A 180 9.17 0.95 4.54
N GLY A 181 8.36 2.02 4.61
CA GLY A 181 8.32 3.08 3.60
C GLY A 181 9.53 4.00 3.64
N GLY A 182 10.07 4.27 2.48
CA GLY A 182 11.23 5.14 2.35
C GLY A 182 11.83 5.14 0.95
N GLY A 183 12.97 5.81 0.81
CA GLY A 183 13.68 5.96 -0.45
C GLY A 183 15.20 6.09 -0.28
N GLY A 184 15.94 5.82 -1.35
CA GLY A 184 17.40 5.99 -1.37
C GLY A 184 18.21 4.87 -0.73
N GLY A 185 17.59 3.76 -0.31
CA GLY A 185 18.29 2.62 0.28
C GLY A 185 19.08 1.81 -0.75
N ASP A 186 20.19 1.24 -0.29
CA ASP A 186 21.05 0.31 -1.03
C ASP A 186 21.57 -0.74 -0.04
N PRO A 187 20.86 -1.86 0.11
CA PRO A 187 21.16 -2.84 1.15
C PRO A 187 22.45 -3.63 0.90
N VAL A 188 23.01 -3.55 -0.30
CA VAL A 188 24.24 -4.26 -0.67
C VAL A 188 25.47 -3.40 -0.39
N ASN A 189 25.47 -2.16 -0.89
CA ASN A 189 26.66 -1.30 -0.80
C ASN A 189 26.65 -0.38 0.44
N ARG A 190 25.46 -0.08 0.97
CA ARG A 190 25.28 0.84 2.12
C ARG A 190 24.15 0.34 3.03
N PRO A 191 24.30 -0.86 3.63
CA PRO A 191 23.25 -1.42 4.48
C PRO A 191 22.91 -0.49 5.65
N GLY A 192 21.62 -0.17 5.79
CA GLY A 192 21.12 0.73 6.83
C GLY A 192 21.48 2.21 6.68
N GLN A 193 22.09 2.59 5.56
CA GLN A 193 22.53 3.97 5.30
C GLN A 193 21.91 4.52 3.99
N PRO A 194 20.64 4.91 3.99
CA PRO A 194 19.99 5.45 2.80
C PRO A 194 20.56 6.80 2.38
N CYS A 195 20.42 7.13 1.11
CA CYS A 195 20.79 8.44 0.57
C CYS A 195 19.91 9.53 1.18
N ARG A 196 20.53 10.57 1.74
CA ARG A 196 19.84 11.78 2.22
C ARG A 196 18.60 11.48 3.08
N PRO A 197 18.77 10.72 4.17
CA PRO A 197 17.67 10.47 5.10
C PRO A 197 17.11 11.76 5.72
N ASP A 198 17.92 12.79 5.84
CA ASP A 198 17.57 14.14 6.27
C ASP A 198 16.49 14.80 5.38
N LYS A 199 16.61 14.66 4.06
CA LYS A 199 15.61 15.21 3.14
C LYS A 199 14.28 14.46 3.21
N LEU A 200 14.33 13.16 3.44
CA LEU A 200 13.12 12.38 3.61
C LEU A 200 12.46 12.65 4.96
N GLU A 201 13.26 12.84 6.01
CA GLU A 201 12.77 13.28 7.32
C GLU A 201 12.02 14.61 7.23
N ALA A 202 12.62 15.61 6.57
CA ALA A 202 11.97 16.90 6.34
C ALA A 202 10.65 16.76 5.56
N LEU A 203 10.61 15.89 4.54
CA LEU A 203 9.41 15.65 3.76
C LEU A 203 8.31 14.95 4.60
N TYR A 204 8.67 14.01 5.46
CA TYR A 204 7.70 13.41 6.39
C TYR A 204 7.19 14.41 7.42
N ALA A 205 8.02 15.36 7.88
CA ALA A 205 7.56 16.48 8.69
C ALA A 205 6.52 17.33 7.94
N ASP A 206 6.77 17.63 6.65
CA ASP A 206 5.79 18.35 5.82
C ASP A 206 4.48 17.57 5.66
N TYR A 207 4.53 16.27 5.46
CA TYR A 207 3.34 15.42 5.41
C TYR A 207 2.59 15.40 6.75
N GLY A 208 3.31 15.45 7.88
CA GLY A 208 2.69 15.51 9.21
C GLY A 208 1.85 16.76 9.45
N ARG A 209 2.19 17.89 8.80
CA ARG A 209 1.41 19.16 8.93
C ARG A 209 0.03 19.05 8.30
N THR A 210 -0.13 18.22 7.30
CA THR A 210 -1.36 18.17 6.51
C THR A 210 -2.15 16.89 6.69
N ALA A 211 -1.52 15.77 7.04
CA ALA A 211 -2.19 14.49 7.19
C ALA A 211 -3.25 14.52 8.31
N SER A 212 -4.52 14.35 7.96
CA SER A 212 -5.64 14.38 8.91
C SER A 212 -6.05 12.99 9.39
N VAL A 213 -5.76 11.95 8.61
CA VAL A 213 -6.14 10.56 8.91
C VAL A 213 -5.05 9.82 9.71
N PRO A 214 -5.43 8.85 10.56
CA PRO A 214 -4.46 8.04 11.28
C PRO A 214 -3.60 7.18 10.35
N THR A 215 -2.35 6.95 10.77
CA THR A 215 -1.36 6.17 10.01
C THR A 215 -0.75 5.06 10.87
N LEU A 216 -0.43 3.92 10.26
CA LEU A 216 0.30 2.82 10.88
C LEU A 216 1.65 2.65 10.17
N TRP A 217 2.75 2.64 10.93
CA TRP A 217 4.11 2.52 10.44
C TRP A 217 4.74 1.23 10.98
N LEU A 218 5.15 0.34 10.09
CA LEU A 218 5.64 -1.00 10.41
C LEU A 218 7.04 -1.20 9.81
N TYR A 219 8.05 -1.33 10.65
CA TYR A 219 9.44 -1.53 10.24
C TYR A 219 10.07 -2.64 11.05
N SER A 220 10.88 -3.48 10.42
CA SER A 220 11.64 -4.51 11.11
C SER A 220 12.98 -3.97 11.63
N GLU A 221 13.42 -4.49 12.77
CA GLU A 221 14.65 -4.04 13.44
C GLU A 221 15.93 -4.26 12.64
N ASN A 222 15.92 -5.19 11.69
CA ASN A 222 17.06 -5.50 10.81
C ASN A 222 16.82 -5.11 9.34
N ASP A 223 16.02 -4.06 9.09
CA ASP A 223 15.84 -3.52 7.74
C ASP A 223 17.17 -2.99 7.20
N ALA A 224 17.70 -3.64 6.17
CA ALA A 224 18.99 -3.28 5.59
C ALA A 224 18.92 -2.08 4.62
N PHE A 225 17.72 -1.60 4.26
CA PHE A 225 17.57 -0.37 3.48
C PHE A 225 17.67 0.88 4.35
N TRP A 226 17.04 0.86 5.55
CA TRP A 226 16.89 2.05 6.39
C TRP A 226 17.67 1.98 7.70
N GLY A 227 18.06 0.79 8.15
CA GLY A 227 18.53 0.58 9.51
C GLY A 227 17.37 0.65 10.51
N LYS A 228 17.71 0.52 11.79
CA LYS A 228 16.73 0.50 12.87
C LYS A 228 16.25 1.91 13.25
N ASP A 229 17.15 2.87 13.31
CA ASP A 229 16.90 4.17 13.96
C ASP A 229 16.29 5.24 13.02
N ILE A 230 16.67 5.21 11.74
CA ILE A 230 16.22 6.20 10.75
C ILE A 230 14.69 6.23 10.63
N PRO A 231 13.96 5.10 10.54
CA PRO A 231 12.50 5.12 10.49
C PRO A 231 11.85 5.73 11.74
N HIS A 232 12.46 5.59 12.93
CA HIS A 232 11.99 6.25 14.14
C HIS A 232 12.12 7.77 14.04
N ALA A 233 13.22 8.29 13.49
CA ALA A 233 13.40 9.72 13.26
C ALA A 233 12.36 10.26 12.27
N TRP A 234 12.11 9.54 11.17
CA TRP A 234 11.08 9.90 10.19
C TRP A 234 9.68 9.97 10.80
N PHE A 235 9.33 8.96 11.60
CA PHE A 235 8.04 8.94 12.31
C PHE A 235 7.93 10.06 13.35
N ALA A 236 9.00 10.31 14.11
CA ALA A 236 9.06 11.40 15.07
C ALA A 236 8.88 12.77 14.39
N ALA A 237 9.53 13.00 13.25
CA ALA A 237 9.38 14.21 12.46
C ALA A 237 7.93 14.39 11.96
N PHE A 238 7.28 13.33 11.47
CA PHE A 238 5.88 13.33 11.06
C PHE A 238 4.94 13.69 12.22
N THR A 239 5.10 13.05 13.38
CA THR A 239 4.21 13.27 14.54
C THR A 239 4.45 14.61 15.24
N ALA A 240 5.70 15.11 15.25
CA ALA A 240 6.02 16.43 15.79
C ALA A 240 5.29 17.58 15.07
N GLN A 241 4.84 17.35 13.85
CA GLN A 241 4.07 18.34 13.07
C GLN A 241 2.54 18.13 13.14
N GLY A 242 2.07 17.19 13.98
CA GLY A 242 0.64 16.93 14.18
C GLY A 242 0.10 15.72 13.47
N GLY A 243 0.91 15.02 12.68
CA GLY A 243 0.53 13.77 12.03
C GLY A 243 0.15 12.70 13.06
N LYS A 244 -0.99 12.05 12.87
CA LYS A 244 -1.51 11.01 13.76
C LYS A 244 -1.01 9.65 13.31
N GLY A 245 -0.39 8.88 14.22
CA GLY A 245 0.10 7.57 13.83
C GLY A 245 0.55 6.68 15.00
N ARG A 246 0.81 5.43 14.66
CA ARG A 246 1.44 4.45 15.54
C ARG A 246 2.62 3.82 14.81
N PHE A 247 3.77 3.81 15.47
CA PHE A 247 4.95 3.10 15.02
C PHE A 247 5.01 1.71 15.66
N VAL A 248 5.35 0.70 14.88
CA VAL A 248 5.55 -0.68 15.33
C VAL A 248 6.91 -1.16 14.87
N GLN A 249 7.77 -1.46 15.82
CA GLN A 249 9.01 -2.17 15.55
C GLN A 249 8.71 -3.66 15.45
N LEU A 250 8.80 -4.23 14.26
CA LEU A 250 8.65 -5.66 14.02
C LEU A 250 9.97 -6.38 14.32
N PRO A 251 9.91 -7.68 14.68
CA PRO A 251 11.13 -8.48 14.90
C PRO A 251 11.97 -8.61 13.63
N ALA A 252 13.21 -9.10 13.82
CA ALA A 252 14.11 -9.38 12.72
C ALA A 252 13.56 -10.43 11.75
N VAL A 253 13.76 -10.20 10.47
CA VAL A 253 13.47 -11.19 9.42
C VAL A 253 14.75 -11.93 9.07
N HIS A 254 14.77 -13.23 9.33
CA HIS A 254 15.92 -14.09 9.03
C HIS A 254 15.80 -14.69 7.62
N ASN A 255 16.93 -15.01 7.00
CA ASN A 255 17.02 -15.64 5.67
C ASN A 255 16.28 -14.87 4.55
N ALA A 256 16.26 -13.53 4.61
CA ALA A 256 15.58 -12.66 3.66
C ALA A 256 16.51 -12.03 2.60
N GLY A 257 17.74 -12.54 2.46
CA GLY A 257 18.74 -11.98 1.55
C GLY A 257 19.28 -10.62 1.99
N ALA A 258 19.88 -9.87 1.07
CA ALA A 258 20.55 -8.60 1.39
C ALA A 258 19.61 -7.52 1.98
N GLY A 259 18.30 -7.60 1.69
CA GLY A 259 17.33 -6.64 2.21
C GLY A 259 16.96 -6.84 3.68
N GLY A 260 17.22 -8.02 4.25
CA GLY A 260 16.90 -8.33 5.65
C GLY A 260 15.43 -8.03 5.97
N GLY A 261 15.20 -7.28 7.03
CA GLY A 261 13.88 -6.89 7.53
C GLY A 261 13.02 -6.07 6.57
N HIS A 262 13.59 -5.54 5.49
CA HIS A 262 12.80 -4.86 4.45
C HIS A 262 11.77 -5.79 3.79
N ALA A 263 11.98 -7.09 3.86
CA ALA A 263 11.06 -8.10 3.37
C ALA A 263 9.93 -8.46 4.37
N ALA A 264 9.81 -7.78 5.50
CA ALA A 264 8.85 -8.11 6.57
C ALA A 264 7.40 -8.24 6.04
N PHE A 265 6.98 -7.38 5.15
CA PHE A 265 5.64 -7.42 4.54
C PHE A 265 5.32 -8.78 3.92
N THR A 266 6.28 -9.40 3.23
CA THR A 266 6.08 -10.67 2.53
C THR A 266 6.53 -11.91 3.32
N ARG A 267 7.37 -11.75 4.35
CA ARG A 267 8.02 -12.86 5.04
C ARG A 267 7.47 -13.19 6.41
N ILE A 268 6.99 -12.19 7.15
CA ILE A 268 6.53 -12.34 8.53
C ILE A 268 5.11 -11.80 8.69
N GLN A 269 4.17 -12.28 7.86
CA GLN A 269 2.79 -11.82 7.90
C GLN A 269 2.12 -12.04 9.27
N SER A 270 2.39 -13.15 9.95
CA SER A 270 1.89 -13.43 11.31
C SER A 270 2.24 -12.33 12.31
N GLU A 271 3.43 -11.72 12.16
CA GLU A 271 3.91 -10.70 13.09
C GLU A 271 3.22 -9.34 12.87
N TRP A 272 3.01 -8.93 11.62
CA TRP A 272 2.45 -7.62 11.36
C TRP A 272 0.91 -7.62 11.31
N GLN A 273 0.26 -8.73 10.97
CA GLN A 273 -1.20 -8.77 10.80
C GLN A 273 -1.97 -8.37 12.06
N VAL A 274 -1.49 -8.73 13.25
CA VAL A 274 -2.14 -8.38 14.52
C VAL A 274 -2.17 -6.86 14.75
N HIS A 275 -1.16 -6.17 14.28
CA HIS A 275 -1.08 -4.70 14.37
C HIS A 275 -1.97 -4.02 13.34
N VAL A 276 -2.06 -4.60 12.13
CA VAL A 276 -2.94 -4.12 11.06
C VAL A 276 -4.40 -4.34 11.45
N ASP A 277 -4.77 -5.52 11.95
CA ASP A 277 -6.12 -5.81 12.40
C ASP A 277 -6.57 -4.84 13.49
N ARG A 278 -5.71 -4.61 14.49
CA ARG A 278 -5.99 -3.62 15.52
C ARG A 278 -6.16 -2.21 14.93
N PHE A 279 -5.27 -1.79 14.02
CA PHE A 279 -5.38 -0.48 13.39
C PHE A 279 -6.67 -0.34 12.58
N LEU A 280 -7.03 -1.35 11.79
CA LEU A 280 -8.27 -1.36 11.01
C LEU A 280 -9.51 -1.28 11.93
N ASN A 281 -9.51 -2.00 13.06
CA ASN A 281 -10.59 -1.90 14.05
C ASN A 281 -10.64 -0.50 14.68
N ASP A 282 -9.49 0.10 15.04
CA ASP A 282 -9.40 1.44 15.63
C ASP A 282 -9.98 2.53 14.70
N ILE A 283 -9.92 2.33 13.38
CA ILE A 283 -10.47 3.25 12.38
C ILE A 283 -11.84 2.83 11.83
N GLY A 284 -12.52 1.88 12.48
CA GLY A 284 -13.91 1.53 12.23
C GLY A 284 -14.17 0.42 11.20
N PHE A 285 -13.15 -0.40 10.87
CA PHE A 285 -13.38 -1.65 10.14
C PHE A 285 -13.54 -2.81 11.14
N THR A 286 -14.60 -3.58 10.98
CA THR A 286 -14.74 -4.84 11.74
C THR A 286 -13.95 -5.90 10.96
N THR A 287 -12.82 -6.32 11.50
CA THR A 287 -12.06 -7.47 10.96
C THR A 287 -12.57 -8.76 11.65
N PRO A 288 -12.64 -9.89 10.91
CA PRO A 288 -13.06 -11.17 11.45
C PRO A 288 -12.19 -11.64 12.60
#